data_a0cba40c2bd7c895dd6e993f464341b8
#
_entry.id   a0cba40c2bd7c895dd6e993f464341b8
#
_cell.length_a   1.000
_cell.length_b   1.000
_cell.length_c   1.000
_cell.angle_alpha   90.00
_cell.angle_beta   90.00
_cell.angle_gamma   90.00
#
_symmetry.space_group_name_H-M   'P 1'
#
loop_
_entity.id
_entity.type
_entity.pdbx_description
1 polymer ?
#
loop_
_entity_poly.entity_id
_entity_poly.type
_entity_poly.pdbx_seq_one_letter_code
_entity_poly.pdbx_strand_id
1 'polypeptide(L)'
;MLRRHSIPSLLFAAGLLIASLGGRPAAAQTSLHLALTPSQKPTDLLVAGEAFGAALGKLVGVPIRVTVASDYAAVIEALRNRTADLAFVHPAGYVLANREAKAMIVAKDQWHGNTSYTSRIYVRKESGITTLDGLRGKTIAFIDPSSASGYVYPMVMLIQKGLVQNRDPKTFFKDFVYAGSHDAGLLALLNGHVDALASFDQSREQYLKDPAQREKIIYVAETAAIPEGGICARDGLDPALVAKLRAALLSMKGPTYAPVLKALYDIDGFEPADDREYDPVRAAMDLLGWRPSR
;
A
#
# COMPACT_ATOMS: atom_id res chain seq x y z
N MET A 1 54.87 60.01 60.44
CA MET A 1 53.78 60.18 59.44
C MET A 1 53.63 58.89 58.66
N LEU A 2 52.65 58.03 59.04
CA LEU A 2 52.38 56.72 58.39
C LEU A 2 51.01 56.80 57.73
N ARG A 3 50.97 56.70 56.43
CA ARG A 3 49.73 56.59 55.65
C ARG A 3 49.32 55.09 55.53
N ARG A 4 48.17 54.76 56.09
CA ARG A 4 47.54 53.50 55.90
C ARG A 4 46.90 53.45 54.53
N HIS A 5 47.17 52.38 53.73
CA HIS A 5 46.48 52.07 52.49
C HIS A 5 45.42 50.97 52.74
N SER A 6 44.19 51.32 52.48
CA SER A 6 43.06 50.43 52.54
C SER A 6 43.00 49.65 51.24
N ILE A 7 42.83 48.31 51.32
CA ILE A 7 42.63 47.42 50.21
C ILE A 7 41.08 47.14 50.09
N PRO A 8 40.41 47.31 48.95
CA PRO A 8 39.04 46.98 48.81
C PRO A 8 38.89 45.46 48.46
N SER A 9 38.05 44.81 49.21
CA SER A 9 37.64 43.42 49.01
C SER A 9 36.75 43.31 47.73
N LEU A 10 37.16 42.53 46.71
CA LEU A 10 36.34 42.14 45.57
C LEU A 10 35.52 40.94 45.98
N LEU A 11 34.21 41.14 46.07
CA LEU A 11 33.19 40.05 46.15
C LEU A 11 32.99 39.47 44.72
N PHE A 12 33.42 38.22 44.51
CA PHE A 12 33.12 37.45 43.32
C PHE A 12 31.69 36.92 43.45
N ALA A 13 30.74 37.48 42.71
CA ALA A 13 29.41 36.94 42.54
C ALA A 13 29.45 35.87 41.45
N ALA A 14 29.44 34.60 41.83
CA ALA A 14 29.28 33.48 40.90
C ALA A 14 27.81 33.43 40.39
N GLY A 15 27.61 33.97 39.21
CA GLY A 15 26.31 33.84 38.51
C GLY A 15 26.09 32.41 37.97
N LEU A 16 25.16 31.71 38.56
CA LEU A 16 24.71 30.40 38.09
C LEU A 16 23.90 30.61 36.79
N LEU A 17 24.50 30.35 35.64
CA LEU A 17 23.81 30.37 34.32
C LEU A 17 23.03 29.08 34.20
N ILE A 18 21.74 29.07 34.59
CA ILE A 18 20.80 27.98 34.29
C ILE A 18 20.49 28.05 32.80
N ALA A 19 21.18 27.25 31.98
CA ALA A 19 20.84 27.03 30.60
C ALA A 19 19.51 26.26 30.57
N SER A 20 18.40 26.98 30.45
CA SER A 20 17.12 26.39 30.12
C SER A 20 17.21 25.76 28.73
N LEU A 21 17.36 24.45 28.66
CA LEU A 21 17.10 23.64 27.46
C LEU A 21 15.62 23.77 27.11
N GLY A 22 15.25 24.90 26.54
CA GLY A 22 13.96 25.11 25.92
C GLY A 22 13.83 24.18 24.73
N GLY A 23 13.32 22.97 24.95
CA GLY A 23 12.84 22.13 23.86
C GLY A 23 11.86 22.95 23.04
N ARG A 24 12.19 23.23 21.78
CA ARG A 24 11.24 23.82 20.83
C ARG A 24 10.01 22.91 20.82
N PRO A 25 8.80 23.44 21.12
CA PRO A 25 7.61 22.64 20.89
C PRO A 25 7.63 22.23 19.41
N ALA A 26 7.58 20.92 19.14
CA ALA A 26 7.38 20.42 17.80
C ALA A 26 6.13 21.13 17.26
N ALA A 27 6.26 21.86 16.16
CA ALA A 27 5.12 22.53 15.55
C ALA A 27 4.05 21.46 15.30
N ALA A 28 2.89 21.61 15.95
CA ALA A 28 1.79 20.67 15.79
C ALA A 28 1.48 20.57 14.30
N GLN A 29 1.50 19.36 13.74
CA GLN A 29 1.23 19.14 12.32
C GLN A 29 -0.19 19.60 12.04
N THR A 30 -0.36 20.63 11.21
CA THR A 30 -1.63 21.29 10.98
C THR A 30 -2.57 20.45 10.12
N SER A 31 -2.04 19.55 9.28
CA SER A 31 -2.79 18.58 8.48
C SER A 31 -1.90 17.42 8.09
N LEU A 32 -2.51 16.26 7.83
CA LEU A 32 -1.85 15.08 7.24
C LEU A 32 -2.21 14.96 5.77
N HIS A 33 -1.34 14.31 4.99
CA HIS A 33 -1.63 13.94 3.62
C HIS A 33 -1.58 12.42 3.47
N LEU A 34 -2.69 11.82 3.00
CA LEU A 34 -2.84 10.41 2.68
C LEU A 34 -2.83 10.22 1.17
N ALA A 35 -1.87 9.45 0.66
CA ALA A 35 -1.83 9.01 -0.74
C ALA A 35 -2.49 7.63 -0.87
N LEU A 36 -3.34 7.45 -1.88
CA LEU A 36 -4.01 6.18 -2.19
C LEU A 36 -3.42 5.54 -3.44
N THR A 37 -3.23 4.22 -3.41
CA THR A 37 -2.79 3.43 -4.56
C THR A 37 -3.95 3.30 -5.57
N PRO A 38 -3.76 3.60 -6.87
CA PRO A 38 -4.83 3.61 -7.88
C PRO A 38 -5.18 2.19 -8.37
N SER A 39 -5.57 1.28 -7.47
CA SER A 39 -5.90 -0.11 -7.81
C SER A 39 -7.29 -0.31 -8.39
N GLN A 40 -8.10 0.73 -8.40
CA GLN A 40 -9.44 0.81 -8.99
C GLN A 40 -9.67 2.21 -9.58
N LYS A 41 -10.83 2.45 -10.17
CA LYS A 41 -11.19 3.71 -10.86
C LYS A 41 -10.87 4.94 -10.00
N PRO A 42 -9.95 5.84 -10.41
CA PRO A 42 -9.42 6.90 -9.57
C PRO A 42 -10.45 7.90 -9.06
N THR A 43 -11.48 8.21 -9.86
CA THR A 43 -12.54 9.17 -9.46
C THR A 43 -13.36 8.64 -8.28
N ASP A 44 -13.73 7.37 -8.31
CA ASP A 44 -14.55 6.74 -7.29
C ASP A 44 -13.73 6.54 -6.01
N LEU A 45 -12.45 6.17 -6.20
CA LEU A 45 -11.48 6.02 -5.11
C LEU A 45 -11.20 7.36 -4.40
N LEU A 46 -11.13 8.48 -5.13
CA LEU A 46 -10.92 9.79 -4.52
C LEU A 46 -12.08 10.17 -3.60
N VAL A 47 -13.32 10.02 -4.07
CA VAL A 47 -14.52 10.32 -3.26
C VAL A 47 -14.55 9.44 -1.99
N ALA A 48 -14.29 8.14 -2.12
CA ALA A 48 -14.23 7.24 -0.99
C ALA A 48 -13.08 7.59 -0.03
N GLY A 49 -11.93 7.95 -0.58
CA GLY A 49 -10.75 8.37 0.17
C GLY A 49 -10.97 9.64 0.97
N GLU A 50 -11.63 10.65 0.38
CA GLU A 50 -11.97 11.89 1.09
C GLU A 50 -12.91 11.62 2.27
N ALA A 51 -13.91 10.77 2.10
CA ALA A 51 -14.79 10.33 3.19
C ALA A 51 -14.03 9.59 4.30
N PHE A 52 -13.11 8.70 3.91
CA PHE A 52 -12.23 8.00 4.84
C PHE A 52 -11.29 8.96 5.59
N GLY A 53 -10.63 9.87 4.85
CA GLY A 53 -9.74 10.88 5.42
C GLY A 53 -10.46 11.79 6.43
N ALA A 54 -11.70 12.20 6.13
CA ALA A 54 -12.53 12.98 7.04
C ALA A 54 -12.88 12.19 8.31
N ALA A 55 -13.26 10.91 8.19
CA ALA A 55 -13.58 10.04 9.32
C ALA A 55 -12.35 9.80 10.21
N LEU A 56 -11.22 9.42 9.62
CA LEU A 56 -9.96 9.20 10.34
C LEU A 56 -9.44 10.49 10.98
N GLY A 57 -9.50 11.61 10.26
CA GLY A 57 -9.08 12.92 10.75
C GLY A 57 -9.87 13.38 11.97
N LYS A 58 -11.17 13.10 12.00
CA LYS A 58 -12.02 13.36 13.16
C LYS A 58 -11.59 12.55 14.39
N LEU A 59 -11.23 11.28 14.22
CA LEU A 59 -10.76 10.41 15.31
C LEU A 59 -9.37 10.86 15.83
N VAL A 60 -8.50 11.28 14.92
CA VAL A 60 -7.13 11.69 15.27
C VAL A 60 -7.07 13.16 15.73
N GLY A 61 -8.09 13.97 15.41
CA GLY A 61 -8.11 15.40 15.72
C GLY A 61 -7.13 16.22 14.85
N VAL A 62 -6.77 15.70 13.66
CA VAL A 62 -5.92 16.39 12.67
C VAL A 62 -6.57 16.20 11.29
N PRO A 63 -6.79 17.27 10.51
CA PRO A 63 -7.33 17.17 9.16
C PRO A 63 -6.47 16.28 8.28
N ILE A 64 -7.08 15.43 7.44
CA ILE A 64 -6.37 14.55 6.51
C ILE A 64 -6.82 14.91 5.09
N ARG A 65 -5.89 15.44 4.30
CA ARG A 65 -6.06 15.61 2.86
C ARG A 65 -5.77 14.29 2.16
N VAL A 66 -6.56 13.96 1.15
CA VAL A 66 -6.41 12.71 0.40
C VAL A 66 -6.12 13.00 -1.07
N THR A 67 -5.27 12.19 -1.68
CA THR A 67 -5.03 12.16 -3.13
C THR A 67 -4.95 10.72 -3.60
N VAL A 68 -5.36 10.47 -4.84
CA VAL A 68 -5.06 9.23 -5.56
C VAL A 68 -3.82 9.49 -6.40
N ALA A 69 -2.81 8.64 -6.27
CA ALA A 69 -1.59 8.75 -7.05
C ALA A 69 -1.82 8.42 -8.54
N SER A 70 -0.92 8.85 -9.42
CA SER A 70 -0.99 8.53 -10.85
C SER A 70 -0.77 7.04 -11.15
N ASP A 71 0.08 6.40 -10.36
CA ASP A 71 0.44 5.00 -10.45
C ASP A 71 0.95 4.49 -9.09
N TYR A 72 1.29 3.22 -9.01
CA TYR A 72 1.76 2.57 -7.78
C TYR A 72 3.11 3.13 -7.31
N ALA A 73 4.02 3.46 -8.22
CA ALA A 73 5.33 4.00 -7.87
C ALA A 73 5.22 5.42 -7.29
N ALA A 74 4.29 6.23 -7.80
CA ALA A 74 4.09 7.59 -7.33
C ALA A 74 3.68 7.65 -5.83
N VAL A 75 3.01 6.62 -5.30
CA VAL A 75 2.71 6.51 -3.87
C VAL A 75 4.00 6.40 -3.05
N ILE A 76 4.94 5.56 -3.50
CA ILE A 76 6.22 5.35 -2.84
C ILE A 76 7.06 6.63 -2.86
N GLU A 77 7.09 7.28 -4.03
CA GLU A 77 7.77 8.57 -4.19
C GLU A 77 7.19 9.66 -3.27
N ALA A 78 5.87 9.70 -3.11
CA ALA A 78 5.22 10.65 -2.23
C ALA A 78 5.65 10.48 -0.76
N LEU A 79 5.80 9.25 -0.29
CA LEU A 79 6.33 8.95 1.05
C LEU A 79 7.82 9.31 1.16
N ARG A 80 8.64 8.92 0.16
CA ARG A 80 10.08 9.18 0.11
C ARG A 80 10.38 10.67 0.13
N ASN A 81 9.66 11.45 -0.65
CA ASN A 81 9.83 12.89 -0.77
C ASN A 81 9.08 13.66 0.33
N ARG A 82 8.41 12.96 1.27
CA ARG A 82 7.63 13.56 2.36
C ARG A 82 6.51 14.48 1.89
N THR A 83 6.01 14.29 0.67
CA THR A 83 4.82 14.97 0.15
C THR A 83 3.54 14.29 0.58
N ALA A 84 3.61 13.02 1.02
CA ALA A 84 2.57 12.33 1.77
C ALA A 84 3.11 11.90 3.15
N ASP A 85 2.26 11.97 4.17
CA ASP A 85 2.55 11.51 5.53
C ASP A 85 2.15 10.07 5.73
N LEU A 86 1.07 9.69 5.06
CA LEU A 86 0.45 8.37 5.09
C LEU A 86 0.23 7.87 3.66
N ALA A 87 0.24 6.56 3.50
CA ALA A 87 -0.22 5.95 2.27
C ALA A 87 -1.05 4.70 2.55
N PHE A 88 -2.10 4.48 1.76
CA PHE A 88 -2.74 3.18 1.67
C PHE A 88 -2.03 2.40 0.56
N VAL A 89 -1.34 1.33 0.95
CA VAL A 89 -0.52 0.52 0.06
C VAL A 89 -0.92 -0.94 0.12
N HIS A 90 -0.85 -1.61 -1.02
CA HIS A 90 -0.97 -3.06 -1.08
C HIS A 90 0.37 -3.73 -0.69
N PRO A 91 0.41 -5.04 -0.42
CA PRO A 91 1.56 -5.69 0.25
C PRO A 91 2.92 -5.44 -0.41
N ALA A 92 3.02 -5.57 -1.73
CA ALA A 92 4.29 -5.29 -2.45
C ALA A 92 4.64 -3.79 -2.42
N GLY A 93 3.63 -2.92 -2.50
CA GLY A 93 3.81 -1.47 -2.32
C GLY A 93 4.35 -1.13 -0.93
N TYR A 94 3.86 -1.81 0.14
CA TYR A 94 4.42 -1.64 1.46
C TYR A 94 5.90 -2.06 1.53
N VAL A 95 6.25 -3.20 0.96
CA VAL A 95 7.66 -3.66 0.92
C VAL A 95 8.56 -2.64 0.22
N LEU A 96 8.11 -2.05 -0.89
CA LEU A 96 8.83 -0.98 -1.57
C LEU A 96 8.92 0.28 -0.71
N ALA A 97 7.80 0.73 -0.13
CA ALA A 97 7.77 1.90 0.75
C ALA A 97 8.70 1.73 1.96
N ASN A 98 8.75 0.54 2.54
CA ASN A 98 9.66 0.22 3.64
C ASN A 98 11.13 0.24 3.18
N ARG A 99 11.47 -0.39 2.04
CA ARG A 99 12.83 -0.46 1.50
C ARG A 99 13.37 0.89 1.04
N GLU A 100 12.54 1.68 0.35
CA GLU A 100 12.98 2.88 -0.36
C GLU A 100 12.70 4.19 0.41
N ALA A 101 11.62 4.21 1.19
CA ALA A 101 11.18 5.38 1.95
C ALA A 101 11.22 5.19 3.48
N LYS A 102 11.69 4.02 3.98
CA LYS A 102 11.69 3.64 5.40
C LYS A 102 10.32 3.78 6.05
N ALA A 103 9.27 3.64 5.26
CA ALA A 103 7.91 3.69 5.77
C ALA A 103 7.63 2.52 6.71
N MET A 104 6.80 2.76 7.71
CA MET A 104 6.38 1.75 8.68
C MET A 104 4.90 1.44 8.54
N ILE A 105 4.51 0.17 8.65
CA ILE A 105 3.10 -0.21 8.67
C ILE A 105 2.44 0.26 9.97
N VAL A 106 1.32 0.96 9.84
CA VAL A 106 0.54 1.44 10.99
C VAL A 106 -0.52 0.43 11.37
N ALA A 107 -1.28 -0.04 10.39
CA ALA A 107 -2.29 -1.09 10.54
C ALA A 107 -2.52 -1.73 9.17
N LYS A 108 -2.76 -3.05 9.16
CA LYS A 108 -3.18 -3.77 7.94
C LYS A 108 -4.70 -3.76 7.84
N ASP A 109 -5.20 -3.79 6.61
CA ASP A 109 -6.62 -3.93 6.37
C ASP A 109 -7.10 -5.36 6.60
N GLN A 110 -8.39 -5.49 6.88
CA GLN A 110 -9.12 -6.74 6.94
C GLN A 110 -10.15 -6.75 5.83
N TRP A 111 -10.16 -7.80 5.03
CA TRP A 111 -11.03 -7.92 3.88
C TRP A 111 -11.85 -9.22 3.95
N HIS A 112 -13.19 -9.10 3.94
CA HIS A 112 -14.12 -10.23 4.11
C HIS A 112 -13.77 -11.15 5.29
N GLY A 113 -13.38 -10.54 6.42
CA GLY A 113 -13.00 -11.23 7.64
C GLY A 113 -11.60 -11.85 7.63
N ASN A 114 -10.84 -11.71 6.52
CA ASN A 114 -9.49 -12.26 6.37
C ASN A 114 -8.42 -11.18 6.41
N THR A 115 -7.21 -11.58 6.73
CA THR A 115 -5.99 -10.76 6.69
C THR A 115 -5.00 -11.26 5.64
N SER A 116 -5.48 -12.07 4.72
CA SER A 116 -4.76 -12.57 3.54
C SER A 116 -5.74 -12.92 2.43
N TYR A 117 -5.26 -12.87 1.21
CA TYR A 117 -5.99 -13.18 -0.02
C TYR A 117 -5.08 -13.97 -0.98
N THR A 118 -5.57 -14.31 -2.18
CA THR A 118 -4.76 -14.95 -3.22
C THR A 118 -4.80 -14.17 -4.51
N SER A 119 -3.97 -14.54 -5.46
CA SER A 119 -4.09 -14.08 -6.84
C SER A 119 -4.55 -15.21 -7.73
N ARG A 120 -5.34 -14.87 -8.75
CA ARG A 120 -5.82 -15.80 -9.77
C ARG A 120 -5.39 -15.35 -11.15
N ILE A 121 -5.18 -16.31 -12.03
CA ILE A 121 -5.07 -16.06 -13.46
C ILE A 121 -6.43 -16.38 -14.08
N TYR A 122 -7.11 -15.31 -14.49
CA TYR A 122 -8.43 -15.35 -15.09
C TYR A 122 -8.34 -15.44 -16.62
N VAL A 123 -9.32 -16.11 -17.21
CA VAL A 123 -9.52 -16.26 -18.66
C VAL A 123 -11.00 -16.19 -18.99
N ARG A 124 -11.35 -15.91 -20.25
CA ARG A 124 -12.72 -16.07 -20.71
C ARG A 124 -13.06 -17.54 -20.83
N LYS A 125 -14.24 -17.94 -20.36
CA LYS A 125 -14.75 -19.33 -20.44
C LYS A 125 -14.82 -19.81 -21.89
N GLU A 126 -15.24 -18.96 -22.79
CA GLU A 126 -15.36 -19.25 -24.23
C GLU A 126 -14.00 -19.47 -24.93
N SER A 127 -12.89 -19.05 -24.31
CA SER A 127 -11.55 -19.27 -24.87
C SER A 127 -11.13 -20.73 -24.92
N GLY A 128 -11.80 -21.59 -24.17
CA GLY A 128 -11.44 -23.00 -24.02
C GLY A 128 -10.14 -23.25 -23.23
N ILE A 129 -9.50 -22.21 -22.71
CA ILE A 129 -8.27 -22.31 -21.89
C ILE A 129 -8.69 -22.82 -20.49
N THR A 130 -8.16 -23.98 -20.08
CA THR A 130 -8.48 -24.62 -18.80
C THR A 130 -7.26 -24.88 -17.93
N THR A 131 -6.05 -24.63 -18.42
CA THR A 131 -4.79 -24.86 -17.72
C THR A 131 -3.81 -23.72 -17.93
N LEU A 132 -2.80 -23.61 -17.06
CA LEU A 132 -1.71 -22.64 -17.25
C LEU A 132 -0.95 -22.85 -18.55
N ASP A 133 -0.69 -24.08 -18.96
CA ASP A 133 0.02 -24.37 -20.22
C ASP A 133 -0.75 -23.89 -21.46
N GLY A 134 -2.08 -23.84 -21.39
CA GLY A 134 -2.95 -23.28 -22.43
C GLY A 134 -2.74 -21.78 -22.66
N LEU A 135 -2.02 -21.10 -21.79
CA LEU A 135 -1.67 -19.68 -21.92
C LEU A 135 -0.41 -19.45 -22.75
N ARG A 136 0.30 -20.49 -23.13
CA ARG A 136 1.51 -20.37 -23.97
C ARG A 136 1.20 -19.67 -25.29
N GLY A 137 1.94 -18.61 -25.57
CA GLY A 137 1.74 -17.79 -26.77
C GLY A 137 0.47 -16.94 -26.77
N LYS A 138 -0.23 -16.82 -25.63
CA LYS A 138 -1.38 -15.93 -25.42
C LYS A 138 -0.94 -14.56 -24.90
N THR A 139 -1.87 -13.60 -24.86
CA THR A 139 -1.64 -12.28 -24.25
C THR A 139 -2.15 -12.25 -22.82
N ILE A 140 -1.40 -11.61 -21.91
CA ILE A 140 -1.84 -11.45 -20.52
C ILE A 140 -1.84 -9.98 -20.11
N ALA A 141 -2.84 -9.57 -19.34
CA ALA A 141 -2.80 -8.33 -18.60
C ALA A 141 -2.25 -8.61 -17.19
N PHE A 142 -1.24 -7.87 -16.81
CA PHE A 142 -0.85 -7.62 -15.43
C PHE A 142 -1.43 -6.26 -14.99
N ILE A 143 -1.38 -5.96 -13.70
CA ILE A 143 -1.92 -4.68 -13.20
C ILE A 143 -0.82 -3.61 -13.18
N ASP A 144 0.23 -3.85 -12.42
CA ASP A 144 1.38 -2.96 -12.24
C ASP A 144 2.56 -3.81 -11.75
N PRO A 145 3.82 -3.50 -12.11
CA PRO A 145 4.98 -4.26 -11.63
C PRO A 145 5.05 -4.40 -10.11
N SER A 146 4.55 -3.42 -9.35
CA SER A 146 4.52 -3.43 -7.88
C SER A 146 3.19 -3.93 -7.29
N SER A 147 2.28 -4.47 -8.10
CA SER A 147 1.08 -5.13 -7.59
C SER A 147 1.38 -6.55 -7.13
N ALA A 148 1.08 -6.88 -5.86
CA ALA A 148 1.29 -8.21 -5.32
C ALA A 148 0.50 -9.28 -6.09
N SER A 149 -0.83 -9.11 -6.22
CA SER A 149 -1.71 -10.05 -6.92
C SER A 149 -1.76 -9.84 -8.42
N GLY A 150 -1.47 -8.62 -8.89
CA GLY A 150 -1.53 -8.32 -10.32
C GLY A 150 -0.23 -8.59 -11.08
N TYR A 151 0.87 -8.92 -10.39
CA TYR A 151 2.15 -9.21 -11.04
C TYR A 151 3.07 -10.10 -10.19
N VAL A 152 3.43 -9.70 -8.97
CA VAL A 152 4.51 -10.33 -8.20
C VAL A 152 4.24 -11.83 -7.97
N TYR A 153 3.13 -12.17 -7.33
CA TYR A 153 2.80 -13.56 -7.01
C TYR A 153 2.48 -14.42 -8.23
N PRO A 154 1.71 -13.93 -9.23
CA PRO A 154 1.54 -14.64 -10.50
C PRO A 154 2.86 -14.95 -11.19
N MET A 155 3.77 -13.99 -11.27
CA MET A 155 5.09 -14.18 -11.89
C MET A 155 5.94 -15.20 -11.12
N VAL A 156 5.96 -15.12 -9.78
CA VAL A 156 6.64 -16.12 -8.94
C VAL A 156 6.09 -17.51 -9.19
N MET A 157 4.76 -17.68 -9.22
CA MET A 157 4.12 -18.95 -9.52
C MET A 157 4.51 -19.50 -10.90
N LEU A 158 4.50 -18.64 -11.93
CA LEU A 158 4.87 -19.04 -13.29
C LEU A 158 6.36 -19.44 -13.39
N ILE A 159 7.25 -18.74 -12.71
CA ILE A 159 8.69 -19.07 -12.63
C ILE A 159 8.91 -20.39 -11.90
N GLN A 160 8.28 -20.58 -10.75
CA GLN A 160 8.40 -21.81 -9.95
C GLN A 160 7.88 -23.06 -10.69
N LYS A 161 6.89 -22.87 -11.57
CA LYS A 161 6.37 -23.93 -12.46
C LYS A 161 7.21 -24.11 -13.73
N GLY A 162 8.29 -23.35 -13.90
CA GLY A 162 9.19 -23.44 -15.08
C GLY A 162 8.59 -22.91 -16.38
N LEU A 163 7.45 -22.19 -16.30
CA LEU A 163 6.74 -21.66 -17.46
C LEU A 163 7.38 -20.36 -17.97
N VAL A 164 7.77 -19.48 -17.05
CA VAL A 164 8.48 -18.22 -17.36
C VAL A 164 9.96 -18.37 -17.00
N GLN A 165 10.83 -17.99 -17.92
CA GLN A 165 12.28 -18.04 -17.76
C GLN A 165 12.86 -16.62 -17.68
N ASN A 166 14.02 -16.49 -17.04
CA ASN A 166 14.75 -15.21 -16.94
C ASN A 166 13.92 -14.02 -16.40
N ARG A 167 12.80 -14.30 -15.72
CA ARG A 167 11.85 -13.29 -15.22
C ARG A 167 11.19 -12.48 -16.35
N ASP A 168 11.23 -12.97 -17.57
CA ASP A 168 10.63 -12.33 -18.74
C ASP A 168 9.34 -13.05 -19.12
N PRO A 169 8.16 -12.42 -18.95
CA PRO A 169 6.88 -13.00 -19.34
C PRO A 169 6.83 -13.42 -20.82
N LYS A 170 7.60 -12.76 -21.70
CA LYS A 170 7.64 -13.07 -23.15
C LYS A 170 8.28 -14.42 -23.48
N THR A 171 8.93 -15.06 -22.52
CA THR A 171 9.42 -16.44 -22.69
C THR A 171 8.28 -17.48 -22.69
N PHE A 172 7.10 -17.07 -22.24
CA PHE A 172 5.92 -17.92 -22.17
C PHE A 172 4.70 -17.32 -22.90
N PHE A 173 4.39 -16.04 -22.65
CA PHE A 173 3.32 -15.31 -23.32
C PHE A 173 3.80 -14.74 -24.65
N LYS A 174 2.87 -14.54 -25.59
CA LYS A 174 3.14 -13.79 -26.84
C LYS A 174 3.47 -12.33 -26.53
N ASP A 175 2.68 -11.75 -25.61
CA ASP A 175 2.86 -10.37 -25.16
C ASP A 175 2.14 -10.15 -23.83
N PHE A 176 2.46 -9.04 -23.17
CA PHE A 176 1.77 -8.62 -21.94
C PHE A 176 1.59 -7.10 -21.92
N VAL A 177 0.59 -6.66 -21.16
CA VAL A 177 0.31 -5.24 -20.90
C VAL A 177 0.13 -5.00 -19.40
N TYR A 178 0.37 -3.78 -18.96
CA TYR A 178 -0.03 -3.34 -17.63
C TYR A 178 -1.33 -2.54 -17.75
N ALA A 179 -2.38 -3.01 -17.09
CA ALA A 179 -3.72 -2.42 -17.14
C ALA A 179 -3.87 -1.19 -16.23
N GLY A 180 -2.96 -0.99 -15.28
CA GLY A 180 -2.95 0.11 -14.32
C GLY A 180 -3.90 -0.08 -13.13
N SER A 181 -5.04 -0.78 -13.32
CA SER A 181 -5.99 -1.09 -12.26
C SER A 181 -6.69 -2.43 -12.51
N HIS A 182 -7.24 -3.02 -11.45
CA HIS A 182 -7.86 -4.35 -11.53
C HIS A 182 -9.16 -4.34 -12.34
N ASP A 183 -9.97 -3.32 -12.20
CA ASP A 183 -11.21 -3.14 -12.97
C ASP A 183 -10.93 -2.94 -14.47
N ALA A 184 -9.92 -2.14 -14.83
CA ALA A 184 -9.51 -1.96 -16.22
C ALA A 184 -8.99 -3.28 -16.82
N GLY A 185 -8.17 -4.03 -16.08
CA GLY A 185 -7.69 -5.35 -16.49
C GLY A 185 -8.82 -6.34 -16.73
N LEU A 186 -9.80 -6.36 -15.84
CA LEU A 186 -10.96 -7.24 -15.95
C LEU A 186 -11.84 -6.88 -17.15
N LEU A 187 -12.05 -5.60 -17.41
CA LEU A 187 -12.77 -5.14 -18.61
C LEU A 187 -12.00 -5.48 -19.89
N ALA A 188 -10.68 -5.34 -19.90
CA ALA A 188 -9.85 -5.73 -21.05
C ALA A 188 -9.98 -7.24 -21.34
N LEU A 189 -9.99 -8.10 -20.29
CA LEU A 189 -10.23 -9.53 -20.43
C LEU A 189 -11.63 -9.82 -20.97
N LEU A 190 -12.67 -9.22 -20.36
CA LEU A 190 -14.06 -9.44 -20.73
C LEU A 190 -14.33 -9.08 -22.19
N ASN A 191 -13.72 -7.99 -22.66
CA ASN A 191 -13.87 -7.49 -24.03
C ASN A 191 -12.94 -8.18 -25.04
N GLY A 192 -12.10 -9.12 -24.63
CA GLY A 192 -11.23 -9.87 -25.52
C GLY A 192 -9.96 -9.13 -25.98
N HIS A 193 -9.60 -8.03 -25.33
CA HIS A 193 -8.37 -7.30 -25.63
C HIS A 193 -7.12 -8.06 -25.18
N VAL A 194 -7.27 -8.93 -24.17
CA VAL A 194 -6.26 -9.89 -23.69
C VAL A 194 -6.90 -11.27 -23.50
N ASP A 195 -6.08 -12.31 -23.50
CA ASP A 195 -6.54 -13.69 -23.30
C ASP A 195 -6.59 -14.07 -21.81
N ALA A 196 -5.74 -13.47 -20.99
CA ALA A 196 -5.65 -13.73 -19.58
C ALA A 196 -5.46 -12.44 -18.77
N LEU A 197 -5.76 -12.51 -17.47
CA LEU A 197 -5.57 -11.46 -16.49
C LEU A 197 -5.04 -12.05 -15.20
N ALA A 198 -4.00 -11.46 -14.62
CA ALA A 198 -3.60 -11.70 -13.23
C ALA A 198 -4.27 -10.66 -12.33
N SER A 199 -5.04 -11.12 -11.34
CA SER A 199 -5.75 -10.23 -10.41
C SER A 199 -6.04 -10.94 -9.09
N PHE A 200 -6.47 -10.21 -8.05
CA PHE A 200 -6.86 -10.84 -6.78
C PHE A 200 -8.11 -11.71 -6.94
N ASP A 201 -8.26 -12.66 -6.03
CA ASP A 201 -9.18 -13.80 -6.15
C ASP A 201 -10.67 -13.44 -6.24
N GLN A 202 -11.08 -12.27 -5.73
CA GLN A 202 -12.47 -11.81 -5.80
C GLN A 202 -12.68 -10.60 -6.72
N SER A 203 -11.68 -10.26 -7.54
CA SER A 203 -11.77 -9.10 -8.45
C SER A 203 -12.96 -9.20 -9.41
N ARG A 204 -13.25 -10.42 -9.90
CA ARG A 204 -14.40 -10.70 -10.74
C ARG A 204 -15.72 -10.34 -10.05
N GLU A 205 -15.89 -10.76 -8.81
CA GLU A 205 -17.07 -10.52 -7.98
C GLU A 205 -17.23 -9.06 -7.62
N GLN A 206 -16.09 -8.41 -7.33
CA GLN A 206 -16.07 -7.01 -6.92
C GLN A 206 -16.40 -6.06 -8.07
N TYR A 207 -15.87 -6.29 -9.27
CA TYR A 207 -15.98 -5.32 -10.38
C TYR A 207 -17.03 -5.68 -11.43
N LEU A 208 -17.34 -6.95 -11.67
CA LEU A 208 -18.42 -7.34 -12.56
C LEU A 208 -19.74 -7.47 -11.78
N LYS A 209 -20.54 -6.41 -11.82
CA LYS A 209 -21.83 -6.41 -11.09
C LYS A 209 -22.89 -7.29 -11.75
N ASP A 210 -22.83 -7.47 -13.08
CA ASP A 210 -23.73 -8.35 -13.83
C ASP A 210 -23.31 -9.83 -13.69
N PRO A 211 -24.18 -10.70 -13.13
CA PRO A 211 -23.90 -12.13 -13.03
C PRO A 211 -23.55 -12.79 -14.38
N ALA A 212 -24.20 -12.37 -15.47
CA ALA A 212 -23.95 -12.92 -16.80
C ALA A 212 -22.52 -12.59 -17.30
N GLN A 213 -21.96 -11.47 -16.90
CA GLN A 213 -20.56 -11.14 -17.19
C GLN A 213 -19.62 -11.99 -16.33
N ARG A 214 -19.93 -12.21 -15.05
CA ARG A 214 -19.12 -13.05 -14.15
C ARG A 214 -19.02 -14.49 -14.63
N GLU A 215 -20.10 -15.06 -15.14
CA GLU A 215 -20.12 -16.42 -15.68
C GLU A 215 -19.24 -16.62 -16.92
N LYS A 216 -18.92 -15.53 -17.64
CA LYS A 216 -17.99 -15.56 -18.78
C LYS A 216 -16.53 -15.67 -18.39
N ILE A 217 -16.20 -15.38 -17.14
CA ILE A 217 -14.81 -15.34 -16.64
C ILE A 217 -14.60 -16.48 -15.64
N ILE A 218 -13.60 -17.30 -15.92
CA ILE A 218 -13.14 -18.39 -15.02
C ILE A 218 -11.67 -18.14 -14.68
N TYR A 219 -11.14 -18.86 -13.68
CA TYR A 219 -9.70 -18.85 -13.41
C TYR A 219 -9.10 -20.24 -13.68
N VAL A 220 -7.83 -20.25 -14.07
CA VAL A 220 -7.06 -21.48 -14.40
C VAL A 220 -5.94 -21.77 -13.42
N ALA A 221 -5.62 -20.81 -12.56
CA ALA A 221 -4.62 -20.96 -11.52
C ALA A 221 -4.85 -19.99 -10.36
N GLU A 222 -4.37 -20.38 -9.18
CA GLU A 222 -4.39 -19.60 -7.95
C GLU A 222 -3.02 -19.68 -7.27
N THR A 223 -2.56 -18.57 -6.69
CA THR A 223 -1.24 -18.46 -6.04
C THR A 223 -1.29 -18.89 -4.57
N ALA A 224 -0.15 -18.91 -3.91
CA ALA A 224 -0.06 -18.91 -2.45
C ALA A 224 -0.73 -17.67 -1.85
N ALA A 225 -1.06 -17.74 -0.56
CA ALA A 225 -1.64 -16.64 0.20
C ALA A 225 -0.71 -15.41 0.22
N ILE A 226 -1.31 -14.24 0.13
CA ILE A 226 -0.70 -12.92 0.14
C ILE A 226 -1.22 -12.20 1.38
N PRO A 227 -0.40 -11.68 2.29
CA PRO A 227 -0.88 -10.86 3.41
C PRO A 227 -1.55 -9.60 2.88
N GLU A 228 -2.55 -9.07 3.61
CA GLU A 228 -3.17 -7.81 3.25
C GLU A 228 -2.20 -6.62 3.36
N GLY A 229 -2.52 -5.54 2.66
CA GLY A 229 -1.83 -4.27 2.74
C GLY A 229 -2.24 -3.44 3.95
N GLY A 230 -2.40 -2.15 3.75
CA GLY A 230 -2.91 -1.26 4.79
C GLY A 230 -2.35 0.15 4.75
N ILE A 231 -2.48 0.83 5.87
CA ILE A 231 -1.94 2.18 6.04
C ILE A 231 -0.50 2.10 6.54
N CYS A 232 0.42 2.72 5.82
CA CYS A 232 1.77 2.98 6.29
C CYS A 232 2.00 4.48 6.52
N ALA A 233 2.96 4.78 7.40
CA ALA A 233 3.41 6.13 7.71
C ALA A 233 4.83 6.33 7.17
N ARG A 234 5.14 7.55 6.71
CA ARG A 234 6.49 7.92 6.30
C ARG A 234 7.49 7.90 7.45
N ASP A 235 8.75 7.80 7.13
CA ASP A 235 9.83 7.97 8.09
C ASP A 235 9.78 9.36 8.77
N GLY A 236 10.06 9.37 10.08
CA GLY A 236 10.11 10.58 10.89
C GLY A 236 8.76 11.24 11.19
N LEU A 237 7.63 10.56 10.99
CA LEU A 237 6.36 11.01 11.54
C LEU A 237 6.40 10.83 13.07
N ASP A 238 5.83 11.81 13.81
CA ASP A 238 5.81 11.77 15.28
C ASP A 238 5.26 10.43 15.80
N PRO A 239 6.03 9.69 16.63
CA PRO A 239 5.60 8.40 17.17
C PRO A 239 4.29 8.45 17.97
N ALA A 240 4.01 9.56 18.67
CA ALA A 240 2.75 9.72 19.40
C ALA A 240 1.57 9.85 18.42
N LEU A 241 1.78 10.55 17.30
CA LEU A 241 0.78 10.66 16.23
C LEU A 241 0.56 9.32 15.53
N VAL A 242 1.63 8.56 15.26
CA VAL A 242 1.53 7.20 14.69
C VAL A 242 0.74 6.26 15.62
N ALA A 243 0.99 6.32 16.93
CA ALA A 243 0.23 5.52 17.91
C ALA A 243 -1.26 5.92 17.92
N LYS A 244 -1.56 7.22 17.82
CA LYS A 244 -2.94 7.71 17.75
C LYS A 244 -3.64 7.31 16.46
N LEU A 245 -2.95 7.37 15.32
CA LEU A 245 -3.43 6.87 14.02
C LEU A 245 -3.74 5.37 14.09
N ARG A 246 -2.83 4.57 14.67
CA ARG A 246 -3.05 3.13 14.86
C ARG A 246 -4.28 2.86 15.68
N ALA A 247 -4.43 3.50 16.83
CA ALA A 247 -5.60 3.33 17.69
C ALA A 247 -6.90 3.71 16.97
N ALA A 248 -6.88 4.82 16.22
CA ALA A 248 -8.02 5.27 15.41
C ALA A 248 -8.39 4.26 14.32
N LEU A 249 -7.42 3.79 13.53
CA LEU A 249 -7.65 2.78 12.48
C LEU A 249 -8.25 1.50 13.07
N LEU A 250 -7.68 0.96 14.15
CA LEU A 250 -8.18 -0.26 14.81
C LEU A 250 -9.59 -0.09 15.39
N SER A 251 -10.04 1.14 15.64
CA SER A 251 -11.40 1.44 16.08
C SER A 251 -12.41 1.57 14.93
N MET A 252 -11.93 1.72 13.68
CA MET A 252 -12.79 1.88 12.50
C MET A 252 -13.33 0.53 12.04
N LYS A 253 -14.37 0.06 12.71
CA LYS A 253 -15.08 -1.19 12.41
C LYS A 253 -16.56 -1.09 12.79
N GLY A 254 -17.32 -2.06 12.29
CA GLY A 254 -18.76 -2.13 12.55
C GLY A 254 -19.60 -1.16 11.70
N PRO A 255 -20.92 -1.08 11.96
CA PRO A 255 -21.88 -0.40 11.07
C PRO A 255 -21.60 1.08 10.81
N THR A 256 -20.98 1.77 11.77
CA THR A 256 -20.66 3.20 11.65
C THR A 256 -19.66 3.49 10.53
N TYR A 257 -18.65 2.63 10.36
CA TYR A 257 -17.57 2.83 9.41
C TYR A 257 -17.69 1.96 8.16
N ALA A 258 -18.52 0.92 8.19
CA ALA A 258 -18.69 -0.01 7.07
C ALA A 258 -18.96 0.67 5.72
N PRO A 259 -19.83 1.72 5.60
CA PRO A 259 -20.04 2.37 4.31
C PRO A 259 -18.78 3.02 3.73
N VAL A 260 -17.98 3.67 4.58
CA VAL A 260 -16.74 4.35 4.18
C VAL A 260 -15.66 3.33 3.80
N LEU A 261 -15.51 2.29 4.60
CA LEU A 261 -14.49 1.24 4.40
C LEU A 261 -14.79 0.40 3.14
N LYS A 262 -16.06 0.05 2.93
CA LYS A 262 -16.49 -0.65 1.70
C LYS A 262 -16.32 0.19 0.45
N ALA A 263 -16.61 1.48 0.51
CA ALA A 263 -16.41 2.37 -0.62
C ALA A 263 -14.92 2.54 -0.97
N LEU A 264 -14.02 2.50 0.03
CA LEU A 264 -12.59 2.70 -0.17
C LEU A 264 -11.96 1.54 -0.97
N TYR A 265 -11.89 0.35 -0.39
CA TYR A 265 -11.34 -0.87 -1.03
C TYR A 265 -12.13 -2.13 -0.65
N ASP A 266 -13.41 -1.98 -0.32
CA ASP A 266 -14.30 -3.05 0.14
C ASP A 266 -13.81 -3.77 1.42
N ILE A 267 -13.12 -3.03 2.30
CA ILE A 267 -12.56 -3.57 3.53
C ILE A 267 -13.55 -3.51 4.69
N ASP A 268 -13.37 -4.39 5.69
CA ASP A 268 -14.22 -4.47 6.88
C ASP A 268 -13.69 -3.65 8.07
N GLY A 269 -12.38 -3.39 8.09
CA GLY A 269 -11.70 -2.71 9.17
C GLY A 269 -10.19 -2.80 9.06
N PHE A 270 -9.54 -2.60 10.21
CA PHE A 270 -8.08 -2.69 10.32
C PHE A 270 -7.70 -3.56 11.51
N GLU A 271 -6.57 -4.28 11.34
CA GLU A 271 -5.97 -5.14 12.35
C GLU A 271 -4.52 -4.70 12.65
N PRO A 272 -3.97 -5.07 13.82
CA PRO A 272 -2.55 -4.86 14.09
C PRO A 272 -1.69 -5.51 13.02
N ALA A 273 -0.61 -4.85 12.63
CA ALA A 273 0.35 -5.35 11.66
C ALA A 273 1.76 -5.43 12.25
N ASP A 274 2.49 -6.49 11.90
CA ASP A 274 3.93 -6.64 12.14
C ASP A 274 4.65 -6.65 10.78
N ASP A 275 5.76 -5.92 10.68
CA ASP A 275 6.57 -5.85 9.47
C ASP A 275 7.03 -7.23 8.95
N ARG A 276 7.27 -8.18 9.87
CA ARG A 276 7.66 -9.56 9.52
C ARG A 276 6.57 -10.34 8.76
N GLU A 277 5.33 -9.95 8.86
CA GLU A 277 4.24 -10.57 8.10
C GLU A 277 4.43 -10.40 6.58
N TYR A 278 5.25 -9.42 6.17
CA TYR A 278 5.56 -9.13 4.77
C TYR A 278 6.85 -9.83 4.27
N ASP A 279 7.51 -10.67 5.08
CA ASP A 279 8.69 -11.42 4.65
C ASP A 279 8.43 -12.35 3.46
N PRO A 280 7.27 -13.03 3.33
CA PRO A 280 6.95 -13.78 2.12
C PRO A 280 6.85 -12.89 0.87
N VAL A 281 6.36 -11.66 1.01
CA VAL A 281 6.29 -10.69 -0.10
C VAL A 281 7.69 -10.23 -0.49
N ARG A 282 8.56 -9.98 0.50
CA ARG A 282 9.98 -9.65 0.28
C ARG A 282 10.69 -10.75 -0.51
N ALA A 283 10.51 -12.01 -0.08
CA ALA A 283 11.09 -13.18 -0.77
C ALA A 283 10.58 -13.30 -2.21
N ALA A 284 9.28 -13.08 -2.45
CA ALA A 284 8.69 -13.09 -3.79
C ALA A 284 9.30 -12.00 -4.68
N MET A 285 9.44 -10.78 -4.16
CA MET A 285 10.03 -9.67 -4.89
C MET A 285 11.52 -9.87 -5.17
N ASP A 286 12.28 -10.44 -4.20
CA ASP A 286 13.70 -10.74 -4.39
C ASP A 286 13.91 -11.80 -5.48
N LEU A 287 13.03 -12.80 -5.59
CA LEU A 287 13.04 -13.79 -6.66
C LEU A 287 12.85 -13.12 -8.03
N LEU A 288 12.05 -12.06 -8.10
CA LEU A 288 11.88 -11.25 -9.32
C LEU A 288 13.03 -10.27 -9.58
N GLY A 289 14.01 -10.20 -8.65
CA GLY A 289 15.17 -9.30 -8.79
C GLY A 289 14.90 -7.86 -8.36
N TRP A 290 13.80 -7.63 -7.67
CA TRP A 290 13.53 -6.34 -7.03
C TRP A 290 14.51 -6.10 -5.89
N ARG A 291 15.52 -5.30 -6.15
CA ARG A 291 16.49 -4.87 -5.15
C ARG A 291 16.30 -3.38 -4.89
N PRO A 292 16.58 -2.90 -3.65
CA PRO A 292 16.60 -1.47 -3.39
C PRO A 292 17.48 -0.76 -4.42
N SER A 293 17.02 0.36 -4.95
CA SER A 293 17.90 1.28 -5.68
C SER A 293 19.04 1.69 -4.74
N ARG A 294 20.28 1.46 -5.15
CA ARG A 294 21.46 1.85 -4.38
C ARG A 294 21.59 3.36 -4.34
#